data_6430ceb5fe0b3d3ed9d9b2d850203abc
#
_entry.id   6430ceb5fe0b3d3ed9d9b2d850203abc
#
_cell.length_a   1.000
_cell.length_b   1.000
_cell.length_c   1.000
_cell.angle_alpha   90.00
_cell.angle_beta   90.00
_cell.angle_gamma   90.00
#
_symmetry.space_group_name_H-M   'P 1'
#
loop_
_entity.id
_entity.type
_entity.pdbx_description
1 polymer ?
#
loop_
_entity_poly.entity_id
_entity_poly.type
_entity_poly.pdbx_seq_one_letter_code
_entity_poly.pdbx_strand_id
1 'polypeptide(L)'
;MARSEGLTTMPFGLLGYPVLMSADILLPRANLVPVGADNRGNVELARELARRFNHTYGEIFPIPEIEMESTLIGTDGQAKMSKSLGNAIYLSDTAETVDSKVIGMYTDPNRIRADIPGKVEGNPVFIYHEIFNPDRDEVQELKERYQKGNVGDVEVKRKLARALNTFLEPYQSRREMYAMEPDYVLDILQDGARRMRDEARETLAMVREKMGLDYYQRLVENPSNRAGSSQVLNGLAFL
;
A
#
# COMPACT_ATOMS: atom_id res chain seq x y z
N MET A 1 14.53 -10.02 -0.74
CA MET A 1 14.44 -9.10 0.41
C MET A 1 15.31 -9.52 1.59
N ALA A 2 15.13 -10.69 2.23
CA ALA A 2 15.95 -11.10 3.40
C ALA A 2 17.47 -11.07 3.21
N ARG A 3 17.99 -11.32 2.01
CA ARG A 3 19.44 -11.29 1.71
C ARG A 3 20.02 -9.86 1.60
N SER A 4 19.19 -8.85 1.34
CA SER A 4 19.65 -7.45 1.24
C SER A 4 19.76 -6.75 2.60
N GLU A 5 19.17 -7.33 3.65
CA GLU A 5 19.14 -6.77 5.00
C GLU A 5 20.18 -7.40 5.95
N GLY A 6 21.06 -8.27 5.45
CA GLY A 6 22.10 -8.92 6.26
C GLY A 6 21.57 -9.88 7.33
N LEU A 7 20.33 -10.32 7.24
CA LEU A 7 19.72 -11.29 8.16
C LEU A 7 20.31 -12.67 7.93
N THR A 8 20.92 -13.24 8.96
CA THR A 8 21.47 -14.61 8.96
C THR A 8 20.36 -15.68 9.13
N THR A 9 19.19 -15.28 9.62
CA THR A 9 18.01 -16.14 9.78
C THR A 9 16.78 -15.41 9.20
N MET A 10 15.89 -16.18 8.56
CA MET A 10 14.63 -15.65 8.03
C MET A 10 13.52 -15.84 9.08
N PRO A 11 12.97 -14.79 9.69
CA PRO A 11 11.83 -14.91 10.59
C PRO A 11 10.61 -15.49 9.86
N PHE A 12 9.84 -16.34 10.54
CA PHE A 12 8.61 -16.92 9.96
C PHE A 12 7.63 -15.85 9.45
N GLY A 13 7.52 -14.72 10.15
CA GLY A 13 6.65 -13.62 9.71
C GLY A 13 7.05 -13.05 8.34
N LEU A 14 8.35 -13.01 8.02
CA LEU A 14 8.82 -12.55 6.71
C LEU A 14 8.51 -13.56 5.59
N LEU A 15 8.46 -14.84 5.92
CA LEU A 15 8.05 -15.90 4.99
C LEU A 15 6.52 -15.95 4.84
N GLY A 16 5.79 -15.73 5.93
CA GLY A 16 4.34 -15.88 6.01
C GLY A 16 3.52 -14.68 5.52
N TYR A 17 4.08 -13.45 5.58
CA TYR A 17 3.29 -12.25 5.25
C TYR A 17 2.77 -12.21 3.81
N PRO A 18 3.45 -12.74 2.76
CA PRO A 18 2.88 -12.77 1.42
C PRO A 18 1.63 -13.66 1.32
N VAL A 19 1.58 -14.73 2.13
CA VAL A 19 0.40 -15.61 2.23
C VAL A 19 -0.75 -14.87 2.93
N LEU A 20 -0.46 -14.16 4.02
CA LEU A 20 -1.45 -13.32 4.70
C LEU A 20 -2.01 -12.24 3.77
N MET A 21 -1.14 -11.53 3.05
CA MET A 21 -1.56 -10.52 2.05
C MET A 21 -2.42 -11.15 0.94
N SER A 22 -2.10 -12.37 0.52
CA SER A 22 -2.94 -13.09 -0.45
C SER A 22 -4.34 -13.38 0.11
N ALA A 23 -4.44 -13.72 1.40
CA ALA A 23 -5.74 -13.91 2.05
C ALA A 23 -6.52 -12.59 2.14
N ASP A 24 -5.85 -11.46 2.46
CA ASP A 24 -6.47 -10.14 2.51
C ASP A 24 -7.04 -9.71 1.14
N ILE A 25 -6.40 -10.12 0.03
CA ILE A 25 -6.84 -9.84 -1.34
C ILE A 25 -7.99 -10.77 -1.75
N LEU A 26 -7.88 -12.07 -1.45
CA LEU A 26 -8.80 -13.09 -1.95
C LEU A 26 -10.10 -13.19 -1.14
N LEU A 27 -10.04 -12.94 0.18
CA LEU A 27 -11.24 -12.97 1.03
C LEU A 27 -12.34 -12.00 0.58
N PRO A 28 -12.06 -10.73 0.25
CA PRO A 28 -13.05 -9.82 -0.32
C PRO A 28 -13.30 -10.05 -1.81
N ARG A 29 -12.66 -11.03 -2.44
CA ARG A 29 -12.74 -11.31 -3.88
C ARG A 29 -12.40 -10.06 -4.70
N ALA A 30 -11.28 -9.40 -4.34
CA ALA A 30 -10.85 -8.15 -4.97
C ALA A 30 -10.60 -8.33 -6.47
N ASN A 31 -11.12 -7.40 -7.28
CA ASN A 31 -10.91 -7.36 -8.73
C ASN A 31 -9.67 -6.54 -9.12
N LEU A 32 -9.30 -5.55 -8.30
CA LEU A 32 -8.22 -4.60 -8.55
C LEU A 32 -7.43 -4.37 -7.28
N VAL A 33 -6.10 -4.37 -7.38
CA VAL A 33 -5.19 -4.11 -6.26
C VAL A 33 -4.17 -3.05 -6.67
N PRO A 34 -4.36 -1.79 -6.25
CA PRO A 34 -3.36 -0.74 -6.43
C PRO A 34 -2.18 -0.96 -5.48
N VAL A 35 -0.98 -1.04 -6.03
CA VAL A 35 0.25 -1.30 -5.25
C VAL A 35 1.46 -0.60 -5.83
N GLY A 36 2.43 -0.29 -4.96
CA GLY A 36 3.77 0.08 -5.39
C GLY A 36 4.55 -1.11 -5.97
N ALA A 37 5.58 -0.82 -6.74
CA ALA A 37 6.39 -1.83 -7.44
C ALA A 37 6.99 -2.90 -6.51
N ASP A 38 7.26 -2.54 -5.25
CA ASP A 38 7.81 -3.42 -4.22
C ASP A 38 6.82 -4.52 -3.75
N ASN A 39 5.52 -4.30 -3.90
CA ASN A 39 4.47 -5.26 -3.54
C ASN A 39 3.91 -6.07 -4.71
N ARG A 40 4.33 -5.79 -5.94
CA ARG A 40 3.87 -6.52 -7.14
C ARG A 40 4.02 -8.03 -6.99
N GLY A 41 5.16 -8.51 -6.48
CA GLY A 41 5.40 -9.94 -6.28
C GLY A 41 4.40 -10.63 -5.36
N ASN A 42 3.92 -9.90 -4.33
CA ASN A 42 2.93 -10.43 -3.39
C ASN A 42 1.54 -10.54 -4.04
N VAL A 43 1.17 -9.57 -4.88
CA VAL A 43 -0.11 -9.63 -5.62
C VAL A 43 -0.06 -10.74 -6.69
N GLU A 44 1.08 -10.93 -7.36
CA GLU A 44 1.24 -12.06 -8.29
C GLU A 44 1.11 -13.42 -7.58
N LEU A 45 1.58 -13.55 -6.33
CA LEU A 45 1.32 -14.74 -5.52
C LEU A 45 -0.18 -14.96 -5.29
N ALA A 46 -0.93 -13.91 -4.92
CA ALA A 46 -2.38 -14.00 -4.76
C ALA A 46 -3.08 -14.43 -6.06
N ARG A 47 -2.65 -13.89 -7.21
CA ARG A 47 -3.15 -14.28 -8.55
C ARG A 47 -2.89 -15.75 -8.86
N GLU A 48 -1.69 -16.23 -8.54
CA GLU A 48 -1.33 -17.64 -8.74
C GLU A 48 -2.17 -18.57 -7.84
N LEU A 49 -2.35 -18.19 -6.57
CA LEU A 49 -3.20 -18.94 -5.65
C LEU A 49 -4.66 -18.97 -6.14
N ALA A 50 -5.19 -17.86 -6.62
CA ALA A 50 -6.53 -17.81 -7.21
C ALA A 50 -6.67 -18.75 -8.42
N ARG A 51 -5.72 -18.69 -9.38
CA ARG A 51 -5.72 -19.59 -10.56
C ARG A 51 -5.67 -21.06 -10.16
N ARG A 52 -4.78 -21.43 -9.25
CA ARG A 52 -4.64 -22.81 -8.77
C ARG A 52 -5.90 -23.30 -8.08
N PHE A 53 -6.47 -22.47 -7.23
CA PHE A 53 -7.71 -22.81 -6.54
C PHE A 53 -8.86 -23.02 -7.55
N ASN A 54 -9.07 -22.06 -8.45
CA ASN A 54 -10.13 -22.13 -9.46
C ASN A 54 -9.96 -23.35 -10.38
N HIS A 55 -8.73 -23.65 -10.79
CA HIS A 55 -8.43 -24.84 -11.60
C HIS A 55 -8.74 -26.15 -10.87
N THR A 56 -8.42 -26.22 -9.56
CA THR A 56 -8.52 -27.46 -8.79
C THR A 56 -9.94 -27.72 -8.28
N TYR A 57 -10.60 -26.67 -7.82
CA TYR A 57 -11.87 -26.77 -7.08
C TYR A 57 -13.07 -26.10 -7.78
N GLY A 58 -12.82 -25.30 -8.81
CA GLY A 58 -13.83 -24.53 -9.53
C GLY A 58 -13.80 -23.04 -9.22
N GLU A 59 -14.37 -22.25 -10.11
CA GLU A 59 -14.33 -20.78 -10.08
C GLU A 59 -14.98 -20.20 -8.82
N ILE A 60 -14.20 -19.45 -8.05
CA ILE A 60 -14.63 -18.63 -6.91
C ILE A 60 -13.95 -17.27 -6.95
N PHE A 61 -12.61 -17.27 -7.13
CA PHE A 61 -11.81 -16.07 -7.00
C PHE A 61 -11.68 -15.35 -8.34
N PRO A 62 -11.99 -14.05 -8.43
CA PRO A 62 -11.51 -13.25 -9.54
C PRO A 62 -9.99 -13.27 -9.54
N ILE A 63 -9.37 -13.13 -10.72
CA ILE A 63 -7.93 -12.93 -10.81
C ILE A 63 -7.70 -11.42 -10.73
N PRO A 64 -7.20 -10.89 -9.60
CA PRO A 64 -7.14 -9.45 -9.41
C PRO A 64 -6.20 -8.78 -10.41
N GLU A 65 -6.60 -7.65 -10.95
CA GLU A 65 -5.74 -6.79 -11.74
C GLU A 65 -4.77 -6.03 -10.84
N ILE A 66 -3.61 -5.68 -11.39
CA ILE A 66 -2.60 -4.90 -10.67
C ILE A 66 -2.56 -3.51 -11.26
N GLU A 67 -2.85 -2.51 -10.46
CA GLU A 67 -2.62 -1.11 -10.79
C GLU A 67 -1.32 -0.65 -10.13
N MET A 68 -0.36 -0.26 -10.98
CA MET A 68 0.97 0.10 -10.51
C MET A 68 1.04 1.57 -10.15
N GLU A 69 1.27 1.84 -8.87
CA GLU A 69 1.48 3.19 -8.37
C GLU A 69 2.96 3.59 -8.40
N SER A 70 3.20 4.86 -8.72
CA SER A 70 4.55 5.43 -8.71
C SER A 70 5.12 5.46 -7.30
N THR A 71 6.36 5.02 -7.13
CA THR A 71 7.06 5.14 -5.86
C THR A 71 7.69 6.52 -5.75
N LEU A 72 7.34 7.27 -4.69
CA LEU A 72 7.98 8.54 -4.40
C LEU A 72 9.42 8.33 -3.94
N ILE A 73 10.32 9.10 -4.54
CA ILE A 73 11.71 9.23 -4.08
C ILE A 73 11.74 9.96 -2.73
N GLY A 74 12.67 9.60 -1.86
CA GLY A 74 12.83 10.29 -0.58
C GLY A 74 13.33 11.75 -0.74
N THR A 75 13.20 12.53 0.31
CA THR A 75 13.67 13.93 0.35
C THR A 75 15.18 14.05 0.16
N ASP A 76 15.93 12.98 0.43
CA ASP A 76 17.37 12.83 0.19
C ASP A 76 17.75 12.63 -1.28
N GLY A 77 16.79 12.30 -2.14
CA GLY A 77 17.01 12.04 -3.56
C GLY A 77 17.70 10.72 -3.90
N GLN A 78 17.96 9.86 -2.93
CA GLN A 78 18.76 8.64 -3.13
C GLN A 78 17.95 7.35 -3.05
N ALA A 79 16.94 7.30 -2.21
CA ALA A 79 16.15 6.11 -1.95
C ALA A 79 14.64 6.41 -1.99
N LYS A 80 13.82 5.36 -2.05
CA LYS A 80 12.38 5.55 -1.90
C LYS A 80 12.08 6.18 -0.53
N MET A 81 11.01 6.96 -0.47
CA MET A 81 10.51 7.52 0.79
C MET A 81 10.25 6.41 1.83
N SER A 82 10.86 6.54 3.00
CA SER A 82 10.78 5.54 4.07
C SER A 82 10.82 6.17 5.45
N LYS A 83 9.98 5.66 6.37
CA LYS A 83 9.98 6.08 7.77
C LYS A 83 11.32 5.77 8.46
N SER A 84 11.89 4.60 8.21
CA SER A 84 13.14 4.15 8.83
C SER A 84 14.37 4.95 8.39
N LEU A 85 14.32 5.56 7.20
CA LEU A 85 15.40 6.39 6.66
C LEU A 85 15.25 7.87 7.05
N GLY A 86 14.11 8.28 7.63
CA GLY A 86 13.87 9.67 8.00
C GLY A 86 13.75 10.64 6.80
N ASN A 87 13.61 10.12 5.58
CA ASN A 87 13.54 10.88 4.32
C ASN A 87 12.10 11.06 3.82
N ALA A 88 11.11 11.05 4.73
CA ALA A 88 9.70 11.10 4.40
C ALA A 88 9.04 12.40 4.90
N ILE A 89 8.13 12.94 4.08
CA ILE A 89 7.15 13.94 4.49
C ILE A 89 5.88 13.18 4.86
N TYR A 90 5.38 13.38 6.08
CA TYR A 90 4.18 12.72 6.59
C TYR A 90 2.93 13.57 6.33
N LEU A 91 1.81 12.92 6.11
CA LEU A 91 0.51 13.60 6.01
C LEU A 91 0.13 14.35 7.31
N SER A 92 0.75 13.99 8.43
CA SER A 92 0.56 14.60 9.75
C SER A 92 1.62 15.63 10.12
N ASP A 93 2.59 15.91 9.24
CA ASP A 93 3.61 16.95 9.50
C ASP A 93 2.93 18.33 9.55
N THR A 94 3.33 19.18 10.49
CA THR A 94 2.87 20.59 10.51
C THR A 94 3.48 21.35 9.34
N ALA A 95 2.89 22.50 9.01
CA ALA A 95 3.39 23.36 7.92
C ALA A 95 4.87 23.71 8.13
N GLU A 96 5.27 24.04 9.37
CA GLU A 96 6.67 24.36 9.72
C GLU A 96 7.58 23.13 9.54
N THR A 97 7.08 21.93 9.85
CA THR A 97 7.83 20.69 9.65
C THR A 97 8.01 20.40 8.16
N VAL A 98 6.96 20.58 7.36
CA VAL A 98 7.03 20.46 5.89
C VAL A 98 8.03 21.45 5.31
N ASP A 99 7.96 22.72 5.70
CA ASP A 99 8.89 23.76 5.26
C ASP A 99 10.34 23.40 5.58
N SER A 100 10.59 22.95 6.80
CA SER A 100 11.92 22.53 7.24
C SER A 100 12.45 21.34 6.43
N LYS A 101 11.61 20.31 6.23
CA LYS A 101 11.96 19.13 5.43
C LYS A 101 12.22 19.47 3.98
N VAL A 102 11.40 20.33 3.38
CA VAL A 102 11.57 20.76 1.98
C VAL A 102 12.82 21.60 1.79
N ILE A 103 13.11 22.53 2.71
CA ILE A 103 14.37 23.30 2.65
C ILE A 103 15.58 22.37 2.78
N GLY A 104 15.48 21.33 3.62
CA GLY A 104 16.50 20.29 3.79
C GLY A 104 16.59 19.25 2.65
N MET A 105 15.71 19.27 1.65
CA MET A 105 15.76 18.34 0.53
C MET A 105 17.08 18.42 -0.22
N TYR A 106 17.37 17.36 -0.99
CA TYR A 106 18.51 17.29 -1.89
C TYR A 106 18.75 18.61 -2.64
N THR A 107 19.99 19.01 -2.72
CA THR A 107 20.48 20.11 -3.53
C THR A 107 21.67 19.59 -4.35
N ASP A 108 21.76 19.92 -5.63
CA ASP A 108 22.89 19.52 -6.47
C ASP A 108 24.20 20.06 -5.88
N PRO A 109 25.13 19.21 -5.44
CA PRO A 109 26.39 19.64 -4.82
C PRO A 109 27.27 20.47 -5.77
N ASN A 110 27.07 20.35 -7.09
CA ASN A 110 27.79 21.14 -8.08
C ASN A 110 27.23 22.56 -8.24
N ARG A 111 26.05 22.80 -7.69
CA ARG A 111 25.34 24.07 -7.78
C ARG A 111 25.52 24.92 -6.51
N ILE A 112 26.72 25.42 -6.32
CA ILE A 112 27.10 26.23 -5.13
C ILE A 112 26.57 27.66 -5.18
N ARG A 113 26.06 28.14 -6.32
CA ARG A 113 25.50 29.48 -6.53
C ARG A 113 24.27 29.42 -7.42
N ALA A 114 23.36 30.38 -7.24
CA ALA A 114 22.09 30.44 -7.98
C ALA A 114 22.23 30.69 -9.48
N ASP A 115 23.35 31.30 -9.90
CA ASP A 115 23.69 31.60 -11.29
C ASP A 115 24.32 30.41 -12.05
N ILE A 116 24.56 29.30 -11.37
CA ILE A 116 25.03 28.06 -12.00
C ILE A 116 23.81 27.30 -12.55
N PRO A 117 23.80 26.91 -13.85
CA PRO A 117 22.77 26.03 -14.41
C PRO A 117 22.63 24.74 -13.64
N GLY A 118 21.38 24.35 -13.35
CA GLY A 118 21.06 23.13 -12.61
C GLY A 118 20.43 22.04 -13.47
N LYS A 119 20.49 20.80 -12.97
CA LYS A 119 19.84 19.66 -13.61
C LYS A 119 18.46 19.42 -12.99
N VAL A 120 17.44 19.35 -13.83
CA VAL A 120 16.05 19.09 -13.42
C VAL A 120 15.76 17.58 -13.34
N GLU A 121 16.29 16.82 -14.31
CA GLU A 121 16.05 15.38 -14.40
C GLU A 121 16.62 14.64 -13.19
N GLY A 122 15.74 13.88 -12.52
CA GLY A 122 16.10 13.12 -11.31
C GLY A 122 16.23 13.97 -10.04
N ASN A 123 16.02 15.29 -10.13
CA ASN A 123 16.01 16.15 -8.96
C ASN A 123 14.69 15.98 -8.17
N PRO A 124 14.75 15.51 -6.91
CA PRO A 124 13.54 15.23 -6.11
C PRO A 124 12.66 16.46 -5.94
N VAL A 125 13.21 17.65 -5.84
CA VAL A 125 12.43 18.89 -5.69
C VAL A 125 11.50 19.11 -6.89
N PHE A 126 11.98 18.88 -8.10
CA PHE A 126 11.17 19.01 -9.31
C PHE A 126 10.20 17.83 -9.49
N ILE A 127 10.58 16.61 -9.10
CA ILE A 127 9.66 15.45 -9.08
C ILE A 127 8.46 15.76 -8.19
N TYR A 128 8.70 16.32 -7.00
CA TYR A 128 7.62 16.71 -6.09
C TYR A 128 6.79 17.87 -6.62
N HIS A 129 7.41 18.86 -7.28
CA HIS A 129 6.67 19.92 -7.98
C HIS A 129 5.73 19.35 -9.04
N GLU A 130 6.19 18.39 -9.85
CA GLU A 130 5.37 17.76 -10.87
C GLU A 130 4.15 17.01 -10.30
N ILE A 131 4.28 16.46 -9.10
CA ILE A 131 3.21 15.69 -8.48
C ILE A 131 2.24 16.60 -7.71
N PHE A 132 2.76 17.51 -6.90
CA PHE A 132 2.00 18.22 -5.89
C PHE A 132 1.69 19.69 -6.21
N ASN A 133 2.41 20.31 -7.14
CA ASN A 133 2.12 21.69 -7.50
C ASN A 133 1.07 21.74 -8.63
N PRO A 134 -0.14 22.26 -8.37
CA PRO A 134 -1.19 22.33 -9.39
C PRO A 134 -0.91 23.37 -10.49
N ASP A 135 -0.05 24.37 -10.21
CA ASP A 135 0.33 25.41 -11.17
C ASP A 135 1.43 24.88 -12.10
N ARG A 136 1.00 24.28 -13.23
CA ARG A 136 1.90 23.68 -14.22
C ARG A 136 2.76 24.72 -14.94
N ASP A 137 2.25 25.92 -15.10
CA ASP A 137 2.98 27.01 -15.76
C ASP A 137 4.12 27.49 -14.83
N GLU A 138 3.86 27.65 -13.53
CA GLU A 138 4.90 27.94 -12.55
C GLU A 138 5.98 26.87 -12.52
N VAL A 139 5.59 25.59 -12.55
CA VAL A 139 6.56 24.48 -12.56
C VAL A 139 7.44 24.51 -13.81
N GLN A 140 6.86 24.76 -14.96
CA GLN A 140 7.59 24.86 -16.22
C GLN A 140 8.55 26.05 -16.22
N GLU A 141 8.10 27.23 -15.78
CA GLU A 141 8.95 28.41 -15.64
C GLU A 141 10.14 28.15 -14.71
N LEU A 142 9.87 27.53 -13.55
CA LEU A 142 10.93 27.18 -12.59
C LEU A 142 11.98 26.26 -13.18
N LYS A 143 11.57 25.24 -13.94
CA LYS A 143 12.49 24.33 -14.63
C LYS A 143 13.40 25.07 -15.60
N GLU A 144 12.81 25.93 -16.45
CA GLU A 144 13.57 26.72 -17.44
C GLU A 144 14.56 27.68 -16.77
N ARG A 145 14.14 28.38 -15.72
CA ARG A 145 14.98 29.30 -14.96
C ARG A 145 16.10 28.55 -14.22
N TYR A 146 15.80 27.35 -13.69
CA TYR A 146 16.78 26.51 -13.00
C TYR A 146 17.86 26.00 -13.95
N GLN A 147 17.49 25.54 -15.13
CA GLN A 147 18.40 25.09 -16.18
C GLN A 147 19.27 26.22 -16.75
N LYS A 148 18.77 27.47 -16.71
CA LYS A 148 19.51 28.65 -17.15
C LYS A 148 20.34 29.32 -16.03
N GLY A 149 20.25 28.85 -14.79
CA GLY A 149 20.90 29.50 -13.65
C GLY A 149 20.27 30.84 -13.26
N ASN A 150 18.95 30.98 -13.43
CA ASN A 150 18.20 32.22 -13.16
C ASN A 150 17.26 32.11 -11.96
N VAL A 151 17.39 31.06 -11.15
CA VAL A 151 16.62 30.87 -9.92
C VAL A 151 17.44 30.08 -8.88
N GLY A 152 17.36 30.46 -7.61
CA GLY A 152 18.04 29.75 -6.53
C GLY A 152 17.25 28.57 -5.99
N ASP A 153 17.94 27.56 -5.43
CA ASP A 153 17.32 26.38 -4.82
C ASP A 153 16.33 26.73 -3.71
N VAL A 154 16.64 27.75 -2.92
CA VAL A 154 15.76 28.21 -1.84
C VAL A 154 14.43 28.73 -2.37
N GLU A 155 14.41 29.45 -3.51
CA GLU A 155 13.16 29.93 -4.12
C GLU A 155 12.31 28.76 -4.60
N VAL A 156 12.94 27.83 -5.33
CA VAL A 156 12.27 26.62 -5.84
C VAL A 156 11.68 25.81 -4.70
N LYS A 157 12.46 25.56 -3.64
CA LYS A 157 12.01 24.82 -2.45
C LYS A 157 10.90 25.53 -1.68
N ARG A 158 10.92 26.86 -1.54
CA ARG A 158 9.83 27.61 -0.89
C ARG A 158 8.51 27.48 -1.67
N LYS A 159 8.58 27.52 -2.99
CA LYS A 159 7.38 27.33 -3.83
C LYS A 159 6.85 25.89 -3.70
N LEU A 160 7.73 24.88 -3.64
CA LEU A 160 7.35 23.52 -3.36
C LEU A 160 6.71 23.35 -1.98
N ALA A 161 7.30 23.93 -0.94
CA ALA A 161 6.75 23.89 0.42
C ALA A 161 5.33 24.47 0.48
N ARG A 162 5.09 25.61 -0.20
CA ARG A 162 3.75 26.18 -0.32
C ARG A 162 2.77 25.21 -1.00
N ALA A 163 3.16 24.62 -2.13
CA ALA A 163 2.32 23.67 -2.85
C ALA A 163 1.99 22.44 -1.99
N LEU A 164 2.98 21.89 -1.29
CA LEU A 164 2.79 20.77 -0.38
C LEU A 164 1.88 21.10 0.80
N ASN A 165 2.07 22.27 1.43
CA ASN A 165 1.20 22.71 2.54
C ASN A 165 -0.25 22.90 2.07
N THR A 166 -0.45 23.46 0.87
CA THR A 166 -1.79 23.57 0.27
C THR A 166 -2.40 22.20 -0.01
N PHE A 167 -1.59 21.24 -0.48
CA PHE A 167 -2.04 19.87 -0.73
C PHE A 167 -2.38 19.13 0.59
N LEU A 168 -1.60 19.33 1.65
CA LEU A 168 -1.75 18.61 2.92
C LEU A 168 -2.85 19.19 3.82
N GLU A 169 -3.15 20.47 3.72
CA GLU A 169 -4.10 21.18 4.59
C GLU A 169 -5.46 20.48 4.72
N PRO A 170 -6.16 20.04 3.65
CA PRO A 170 -7.44 19.35 3.78
C PRO A 170 -7.34 17.98 4.48
N TYR A 171 -6.21 17.31 4.42
CA TYR A 171 -5.96 16.06 5.14
C TYR A 171 -5.70 16.31 6.62
N GLN A 172 -4.92 17.34 6.94
CA GLN A 172 -4.61 17.75 8.31
C GLN A 172 -5.89 18.21 9.03
N SER A 173 -6.68 19.07 8.42
CA SER A 173 -7.96 19.55 8.96
C SER A 173 -8.95 18.39 9.24
N ARG A 174 -9.07 17.43 8.32
CA ARG A 174 -9.91 16.24 8.55
C ARG A 174 -9.37 15.37 9.67
N ARG A 175 -8.04 15.19 9.74
CA ARG A 175 -7.40 14.42 10.80
C ARG A 175 -7.67 15.04 12.18
N GLU A 176 -7.57 16.35 12.31
CA GLU A 176 -7.89 17.07 13.55
C GLU A 176 -9.35 16.88 13.94
N MET A 177 -10.27 17.02 13.00
CA MET A 177 -11.70 16.77 13.23
C MET A 177 -11.97 15.37 13.77
N TYR A 178 -11.41 14.34 13.13
CA TYR A 178 -11.58 12.96 13.57
C TYR A 178 -10.86 12.66 14.88
N ALA A 179 -9.76 13.34 15.17
CA ALA A 179 -9.05 13.17 16.45
C ALA A 179 -9.86 13.69 17.65
N MET A 180 -10.80 14.62 17.42
CA MET A 180 -11.73 15.10 18.45
C MET A 180 -12.90 14.14 18.70
N GLU A 181 -13.15 13.19 17.80
CA GLU A 181 -14.28 12.26 17.84
C GLU A 181 -13.81 10.77 17.80
N PRO A 182 -13.04 10.32 18.79
CA PRO A 182 -12.47 8.97 18.80
C PRO A 182 -13.55 7.86 18.78
N ASP A 183 -14.68 8.08 19.45
CA ASP A 183 -15.79 7.12 19.47
C ASP A 183 -16.40 6.95 18.08
N TYR A 184 -16.57 8.03 17.33
CA TYR A 184 -17.03 7.97 15.94
C TYR A 184 -16.06 7.17 15.05
N VAL A 185 -14.76 7.36 15.24
CA VAL A 185 -13.74 6.58 14.51
C VAL A 185 -13.83 5.10 14.86
N LEU A 186 -14.02 4.77 16.15
CA LEU A 186 -14.21 3.38 16.58
C LEU A 186 -15.46 2.75 15.97
N ASP A 187 -16.57 3.49 15.92
CA ASP A 187 -17.81 3.02 15.29
C ASP A 187 -17.62 2.69 13.81
N ILE A 188 -16.91 3.55 13.06
CA ILE A 188 -16.56 3.30 11.65
C ILE A 188 -15.73 2.00 11.52
N LEU A 189 -14.73 1.83 12.37
CA LEU A 189 -13.87 0.64 12.35
C LEU A 189 -14.66 -0.64 12.69
N GLN A 190 -15.55 -0.59 13.67
CA GLN A 190 -16.39 -1.71 14.06
C GLN A 190 -17.40 -2.09 12.96
N ASP A 191 -18.01 -1.08 12.32
CA ASP A 191 -18.93 -1.30 11.20
C ASP A 191 -18.20 -1.90 10.00
N GLY A 192 -17.04 -1.35 9.65
CA GLY A 192 -16.19 -1.88 8.59
C GLY A 192 -15.77 -3.33 8.85
N ALA A 193 -15.36 -3.64 10.08
CA ALA A 193 -14.97 -4.99 10.49
C ALA A 193 -16.16 -5.97 10.43
N ARG A 194 -17.37 -5.51 10.78
CA ARG A 194 -18.59 -6.33 10.68
C ARG A 194 -18.89 -6.67 9.22
N ARG A 195 -18.93 -5.66 8.34
CA ARG A 195 -19.18 -5.85 6.91
C ARG A 195 -18.15 -6.78 6.26
N MET A 196 -16.87 -6.55 6.54
CA MET A 196 -15.80 -7.41 6.00
C MET A 196 -15.90 -8.86 6.53
N ARG A 197 -16.33 -9.05 7.79
CA ARG A 197 -16.54 -10.38 8.36
C ARG A 197 -17.66 -11.14 7.64
N ASP A 198 -18.70 -10.47 7.23
CA ASP A 198 -19.82 -11.09 6.51
C ASP A 198 -19.37 -11.49 5.09
N GLU A 199 -18.66 -10.64 4.36
CA GLU A 199 -18.00 -10.98 3.08
C GLU A 199 -17.03 -12.17 3.22
N ALA A 200 -16.19 -12.15 4.25
CA ALA A 200 -15.25 -13.24 4.51
C ALA A 200 -15.96 -14.57 4.81
N ARG A 201 -17.06 -14.54 5.56
CA ARG A 201 -17.86 -15.74 5.84
C ARG A 201 -18.47 -16.32 4.57
N GLU A 202 -19.02 -15.47 3.70
CA GLU A 202 -19.58 -15.90 2.41
C GLU A 202 -18.49 -16.57 1.55
N THR A 203 -17.36 -15.90 1.38
CA THR A 203 -16.23 -16.45 0.60
C THR A 203 -15.73 -17.77 1.19
N LEU A 204 -15.56 -17.85 2.51
CA LEU A 204 -15.12 -19.08 3.17
C LEU A 204 -16.15 -20.21 3.07
N ALA A 205 -17.45 -19.90 3.05
CA ALA A 205 -18.48 -20.91 2.84
C ALA A 205 -18.36 -21.52 1.44
N MET A 206 -18.24 -20.69 0.40
CA MET A 206 -18.00 -21.15 -0.97
C MET A 206 -16.72 -21.97 -1.12
N VAL A 207 -15.63 -21.51 -0.51
CA VAL A 207 -14.33 -22.22 -0.51
C VAL A 207 -14.48 -23.60 0.12
N ARG A 208 -15.09 -23.69 1.32
CA ARG A 208 -15.29 -24.96 2.04
C ARG A 208 -16.17 -25.92 1.26
N GLU A 209 -17.25 -25.43 0.65
CA GLU A 209 -18.12 -26.22 -0.19
C GLU A 209 -17.38 -26.83 -1.37
N LYS A 210 -16.63 -26.02 -2.12
CA LYS A 210 -15.84 -26.48 -3.28
C LYS A 210 -14.73 -27.46 -2.90
N MET A 211 -14.12 -27.28 -1.74
CA MET A 211 -13.11 -28.20 -1.22
C MET A 211 -13.68 -29.45 -0.54
N GLY A 212 -15.00 -29.56 -0.41
CA GLY A 212 -15.66 -30.65 0.33
C GLY A 212 -15.41 -30.61 1.84
N LEU A 213 -15.10 -29.43 2.41
CA LEU A 213 -14.82 -29.23 3.84
C LEU A 213 -16.07 -28.80 4.64
N ASP A 214 -17.24 -28.80 4.01
CA ASP A 214 -18.53 -28.46 4.61
C ASP A 214 -19.28 -29.69 5.19
N TYR A 215 -18.61 -30.83 5.25
CA TYR A 215 -19.21 -32.11 5.71
C TYR A 215 -19.90 -31.99 7.08
N TYR A 216 -19.36 -31.16 7.99
CA TYR A 216 -19.94 -30.98 9.31
C TYR A 216 -21.29 -30.27 9.25
N GLN A 217 -21.43 -29.23 8.42
CA GLN A 217 -22.69 -28.52 8.19
C GLN A 217 -23.73 -29.45 7.54
N ARG A 218 -23.34 -30.24 6.55
CA ARG A 218 -24.21 -31.22 5.89
C ARG A 218 -24.71 -32.29 6.87
N LEU A 219 -23.91 -32.69 7.86
CA LEU A 219 -24.33 -33.63 8.90
C LEU A 219 -25.30 -33.04 9.92
N VAL A 220 -25.20 -31.74 10.19
CA VAL A 220 -26.08 -31.03 11.11
C VAL A 220 -27.42 -30.73 10.44
N GLU A 221 -27.40 -30.29 9.19
CA GLU A 221 -28.60 -29.93 8.40
C GLU A 221 -29.39 -31.16 7.92
N ASN A 222 -28.74 -32.29 7.74
CA ASN A 222 -29.37 -33.51 7.27
C ASN A 222 -29.02 -34.72 8.15
N PRO A 223 -29.66 -34.88 9.33
CA PRO A 223 -29.37 -35.97 10.28
C PRO A 223 -29.48 -37.37 9.72
N SER A 224 -30.23 -37.55 8.61
CA SER A 224 -30.36 -38.84 7.91
C SER A 224 -29.02 -39.33 7.31
N ASN A 225 -28.10 -38.43 7.03
CA ASN A 225 -26.76 -38.76 6.53
C ASN A 225 -25.80 -39.29 7.63
N ARG A 226 -26.20 -39.20 8.92
CA ARG A 226 -25.43 -39.76 10.02
C ARG A 226 -25.30 -41.29 9.99
N ALA A 227 -26.26 -41.97 9.42
CA ALA A 227 -26.26 -43.43 9.28
C ALA A 227 -25.17 -43.96 8.33
N GLY A 228 -24.77 -43.17 7.31
CA GLY A 228 -23.71 -43.56 6.36
C GLY A 228 -22.29 -43.25 6.86
N SER A 229 -22.14 -42.29 7.82
CA SER A 229 -20.83 -41.86 8.32
C SER A 229 -20.20 -42.82 9.34
N SER A 230 -20.97 -43.73 9.94
CA SER A 230 -20.40 -44.79 10.80
C SER A 230 -19.46 -45.73 10.06
N GLN A 231 -19.61 -45.89 8.73
CA GLN A 231 -18.69 -46.73 7.95
C GLN A 231 -17.38 -46.01 7.60
N VAL A 232 -17.39 -44.69 7.47
CA VAL A 232 -16.19 -43.88 7.18
C VAL A 232 -15.32 -43.74 8.43
N LEU A 233 -15.91 -43.59 9.60
CA LEU A 233 -15.16 -43.53 10.86
C LEU A 233 -14.53 -44.87 11.27
N ASN A 234 -15.15 -45.98 10.92
CA ASN A 234 -14.56 -47.29 11.15
C ASN A 234 -13.37 -47.62 10.21
N GLY A 235 -13.28 -46.94 9.04
CA GLY A 235 -12.14 -47.08 8.13
C GLY A 235 -10.90 -46.26 8.55
N LEU A 236 -11.07 -45.20 9.36
CA LEU A 236 -9.97 -44.36 9.84
C LEU A 236 -9.32 -44.86 11.16
N ALA A 237 -9.91 -45.90 11.80
CA ALA A 237 -9.37 -46.51 13.01
C ALA A 237 -8.26 -47.56 12.73
N PHE A 238 -7.88 -47.75 11.44
CA PHE A 238 -6.87 -48.72 11.03
C PHE A 238 -5.73 -48.09 10.19
N LEU A 239 -5.49 -46.78 10.29
CA LEU A 239 -4.26 -46.12 9.84
C LEU A 239 -3.59 -45.40 11.02
#